data_da760b045e1f2d35a6c9a4f99363a257
#
_entry.id   da760b045e1f2d35a6c9a4f99363a257
#
_cell.length_a   1.000
_cell.length_b   1.000
_cell.length_c   1.000
_cell.angle_alpha   90.00
_cell.angle_beta   90.00
_cell.angle_gamma   90.00
#
_symmetry.space_group_name_H-M   'P 1'
#
loop_
_entity.id
_entity.type
_entity.pdbx_description
1 polymer ?
#
loop_
_entity_poly.entity_id
_entity_poly.type
_entity_poly.pdbx_seq_one_letter_code
_entity_poly.pdbx_strand_id
1 'polypeptide(L)'
;MKQNTSVEPAVRELYARFFDGDPVSCESIETGVSDDDYRKTVIVTAAGGEKAVLKIVSNDFTFPDKIRMWKRTVEEYRGLGYYCPRIFCDKNGDFPMIGFRGRRCVVYAEEFSRYRTLEDRMTEDAQHASTRAYASDIWRMTAKIAAKRLDYTAYPSAYCLFERFCPSDETDEVLYNALEWKKLADALPESFSAQAQRIWTRWNENRDALKQIYGTLPTSVFQADLNATNLLIGEDGAFKGVMDFNLCGKDVFLNYLMRENYGDFEEEIEQIRETLRIASEYYVFSEEEKRAALPLCRCLKPLWFNRVEDLRDAGDDETKIREILDRIEYFQTADLDLRSCMG
;
A
#
# COMPACT_ATOMS: atom_id res chain seq x y z
N MET A 1 -3.52 -13.67 -21.33
CA MET A 1 -3.86 -15.08 -21.65
C MET A 1 -3.08 -16.01 -20.71
N LYS A 2 -3.78 -16.73 -19.82
CA LYS A 2 -3.16 -17.75 -18.96
C LYS A 2 -2.81 -18.96 -19.84
N GLN A 3 -1.52 -19.23 -20.06
CA GLN A 3 -1.09 -20.44 -20.75
C GLN A 3 -0.99 -21.57 -19.72
N ASN A 4 -1.89 -22.55 -19.83
CA ASN A 4 -1.76 -23.81 -19.10
C ASN A 4 -0.69 -24.64 -19.81
N THR A 5 0.53 -24.65 -19.30
CA THR A 5 1.70 -25.28 -19.91
C THR A 5 2.20 -26.42 -19.03
N SER A 6 2.84 -27.42 -19.66
CA SER A 6 3.60 -28.44 -18.93
C SER A 6 4.60 -27.75 -18.00
N VAL A 7 4.73 -28.26 -16.76
CA VAL A 7 5.60 -27.66 -15.74
C VAL A 7 7.06 -27.65 -16.22
N GLU A 8 7.62 -26.45 -16.39
CA GLU A 8 9.04 -26.28 -16.74
C GLU A 8 9.95 -26.98 -15.70
N PRO A 9 11.06 -27.62 -16.12
CA PRO A 9 11.97 -28.29 -15.17
C PRO A 9 12.43 -27.41 -14.02
N ALA A 10 12.72 -26.13 -14.29
CA ALA A 10 13.12 -25.17 -13.26
C ALA A 10 12.01 -24.91 -12.22
N VAL A 11 10.75 -24.82 -12.65
CA VAL A 11 9.60 -24.65 -11.75
C VAL A 11 9.41 -25.91 -10.90
N ARG A 12 9.58 -27.10 -11.48
CA ARG A 12 9.50 -28.37 -10.76
C ARG A 12 10.57 -28.47 -9.67
N GLU A 13 11.80 -28.10 -10.00
CA GLU A 13 12.91 -28.07 -9.02
C GLU A 13 12.62 -27.09 -7.88
N LEU A 14 12.12 -25.89 -8.21
CA LEU A 14 11.75 -24.90 -7.21
C LEU A 14 10.61 -25.37 -6.33
N TYR A 15 9.55 -25.95 -6.89
CA TYR A 15 8.43 -26.49 -6.14
C TYR A 15 8.88 -27.54 -5.11
N ALA A 16 9.76 -28.45 -5.52
CA ALA A 16 10.29 -29.51 -4.66
C ALA A 16 11.10 -28.99 -3.45
N ARG A 17 11.62 -27.77 -3.49
CA ARG A 17 12.27 -27.13 -2.35
C ARG A 17 11.28 -26.77 -1.22
N PHE A 18 10.03 -26.47 -1.56
CA PHE A 18 9.02 -26.01 -0.61
C PHE A 18 8.02 -27.11 -0.25
N PHE A 19 7.62 -27.92 -1.20
CA PHE A 19 6.53 -28.89 -1.07
C PHE A 19 6.94 -30.30 -1.47
N ASP A 20 6.20 -31.25 -0.92
CA ASP A 20 6.29 -32.65 -1.34
C ASP A 20 5.32 -32.89 -2.52
N GLY A 21 5.56 -33.98 -3.27
CA GLY A 21 4.77 -34.36 -4.42
C GLY A 21 5.23 -33.70 -5.73
N ASP A 22 4.59 -34.13 -6.81
CA ASP A 22 4.92 -33.69 -8.17
C ASP A 22 3.92 -32.66 -8.69
N PRO A 23 4.39 -31.52 -9.21
CA PRO A 23 3.54 -30.57 -9.88
C PRO A 23 3.12 -31.11 -11.27
N VAL A 24 1.82 -31.01 -11.57
CA VAL A 24 1.23 -31.50 -12.85
C VAL A 24 0.96 -30.39 -13.84
N SER A 25 0.71 -29.18 -13.37
CA SER A 25 0.53 -28.00 -14.23
C SER A 25 0.97 -26.72 -13.53
N CYS A 26 1.27 -25.68 -14.30
CA CYS A 26 1.51 -24.35 -13.78
C CYS A 26 0.95 -23.28 -14.71
N GLU A 27 0.57 -22.16 -14.10
CA GLU A 27 0.26 -20.90 -14.76
C GLU A 27 1.26 -19.85 -14.27
N SER A 28 1.72 -18.96 -15.13
CA SER A 28 2.67 -17.92 -14.71
C SER A 28 2.27 -16.54 -15.21
N ILE A 29 2.56 -15.53 -14.36
CA ILE A 29 2.35 -14.12 -14.64
C ILE A 29 3.65 -13.40 -14.31
N GLU A 30 4.12 -12.55 -15.21
CA GLU A 30 5.24 -11.63 -14.96
C GLU A 30 4.67 -10.22 -14.78
N THR A 31 4.99 -9.59 -13.67
CA THR A 31 4.42 -8.29 -13.24
C THR A 31 5.49 -7.24 -12.94
N GLY A 32 6.72 -7.47 -13.32
CA GLY A 32 7.80 -6.49 -13.17
C GLY A 32 7.54 -5.24 -14.03
N VAL A 33 7.85 -4.07 -13.48
CA VAL A 33 7.60 -2.78 -14.14
C VAL A 33 8.82 -2.25 -14.89
N SER A 34 10.00 -2.80 -14.64
CA SER A 34 11.27 -2.41 -15.28
C SER A 34 12.25 -3.58 -15.33
N ASP A 35 13.40 -3.38 -16.01
CA ASP A 35 14.48 -4.38 -16.05
C ASP A 35 15.08 -4.66 -14.66
N ASP A 36 15.05 -3.70 -13.76
CA ASP A 36 15.56 -3.82 -12.39
C ASP A 36 14.49 -4.31 -11.39
N ASP A 37 13.24 -4.44 -11.82
CA ASP A 37 12.13 -4.97 -11.01
C ASP A 37 11.51 -6.17 -11.71
N TYR A 38 12.14 -7.32 -11.58
CA TYR A 38 11.64 -8.58 -12.11
C TYR A 38 10.81 -9.32 -11.08
N ARG A 39 9.56 -9.59 -11.41
CA ARG A 39 8.62 -10.35 -10.58
C ARG A 39 7.90 -11.39 -11.42
N LYS A 40 8.03 -12.66 -11.04
CA LYS A 40 7.28 -13.77 -11.65
C LYS A 40 6.51 -14.52 -10.57
N THR A 41 5.21 -14.59 -10.76
CA THR A 41 4.29 -15.40 -9.96
C THR A 41 3.97 -16.67 -10.74
N VAL A 42 4.14 -17.83 -10.11
CA VAL A 42 3.80 -19.13 -10.71
C VAL A 42 2.80 -19.83 -9.81
N ILE A 43 1.59 -20.04 -10.30
CA ILE A 43 0.58 -20.86 -9.64
C ILE A 43 0.84 -22.29 -10.06
N VAL A 44 1.17 -23.15 -9.10
CA VAL A 44 1.48 -24.56 -9.32
C VAL A 44 0.34 -25.41 -8.81
N THR A 45 -0.10 -26.38 -9.61
CA THR A 45 -1.08 -27.40 -9.19
C THR A 45 -0.37 -28.74 -9.03
N ALA A 46 -0.49 -29.34 -7.85
CA ALA A 46 0.02 -30.68 -7.55
C ALA A 46 -0.90 -31.79 -8.08
N ALA A 47 -0.44 -33.04 -8.10
CA ALA A 47 -1.20 -34.18 -8.58
C ALA A 47 -2.50 -34.43 -7.81
N GLY A 48 -2.55 -34.04 -6.53
CA GLY A 48 -3.75 -34.11 -5.69
C GLY A 48 -4.75 -32.97 -5.91
N GLY A 49 -4.43 -32.01 -6.77
CA GLY A 49 -5.27 -30.84 -7.06
C GLY A 49 -4.99 -29.62 -6.14
N GLU A 50 -4.13 -29.76 -5.13
CA GLU A 50 -3.71 -28.64 -4.29
C GLU A 50 -2.94 -27.62 -5.12
N LYS A 51 -3.15 -26.35 -4.79
CA LYS A 51 -2.45 -25.23 -5.43
C LYS A 51 -1.53 -24.52 -4.45
N ALA A 52 -0.38 -24.08 -4.96
CA ALA A 52 0.55 -23.20 -4.27
C ALA A 52 1.04 -22.10 -5.23
N VAL A 53 1.53 -21.02 -4.66
CA VAL A 53 2.09 -19.90 -5.41
C VAL A 53 3.58 -19.83 -5.16
N LEU A 54 4.40 -19.83 -6.22
CA LEU A 54 5.83 -19.54 -6.14
C LEU A 54 6.06 -18.11 -6.64
N LYS A 55 6.75 -17.32 -5.86
CA LYS A 55 7.20 -15.97 -6.21
C LYS A 55 8.70 -16.00 -6.48
N ILE A 56 9.11 -15.55 -7.67
CA ILE A 56 10.52 -15.47 -8.11
C ILE A 56 10.79 -14.00 -8.38
N VAL A 57 11.61 -13.36 -7.53
CA VAL A 57 11.73 -11.90 -7.51
C VAL A 57 13.19 -11.46 -7.54
N SER A 58 13.48 -10.47 -8.36
CA SER A 58 14.77 -9.75 -8.39
C SER A 58 14.47 -8.25 -8.45
N ASN A 59 14.53 -7.61 -7.31
CA ASN A 59 14.48 -6.16 -7.14
C ASN A 59 15.24 -5.78 -5.87
N ASP A 60 15.33 -4.50 -5.56
CA ASP A 60 16.14 -4.00 -4.44
C ASP A 60 15.39 -3.96 -3.09
N PHE A 61 14.09 -4.27 -3.09
CA PHE A 61 13.28 -4.27 -1.86
C PHE A 61 12.78 -5.67 -1.44
N THR A 62 13.05 -6.73 -2.22
CA THR A 62 12.65 -8.10 -1.88
C THR A 62 13.87 -8.97 -1.61
N PHE A 63 14.09 -9.30 -0.36
CA PHE A 63 15.21 -10.13 0.11
C PHE A 63 14.82 -10.96 1.34
N PRO A 64 15.58 -11.99 1.71
CA PRO A 64 15.17 -12.96 2.73
C PRO A 64 14.69 -12.36 4.05
N ASP A 65 15.37 -11.33 4.59
CA ASP A 65 15.00 -10.76 5.88
C ASP A 65 13.68 -9.98 5.81
N LYS A 66 13.43 -9.26 4.70
CA LYS A 66 12.14 -8.60 4.48
C LYS A 66 11.00 -9.61 4.34
N ILE A 67 11.23 -10.73 3.64
CA ILE A 67 10.23 -11.81 3.52
C ILE A 67 9.96 -12.48 4.88
N ARG A 68 10.97 -12.66 5.74
CA ARG A 68 10.76 -13.12 7.12
C ARG A 68 9.87 -12.15 7.91
N MET A 69 10.06 -10.86 7.73
CA MET A 69 9.21 -9.83 8.32
C MET A 69 7.77 -9.93 7.79
N TRP A 70 7.57 -10.04 6.47
CA TRP A 70 6.23 -10.23 5.88
C TRP A 70 5.54 -11.48 6.42
N LYS A 71 6.25 -12.61 6.46
CA LYS A 71 5.74 -13.87 7.04
C LYS A 71 5.24 -13.67 8.46
N ARG A 72 6.01 -12.96 9.30
CA ARG A 72 5.60 -12.64 10.67
C ARG A 72 4.37 -11.74 10.69
N THR A 73 4.33 -10.71 9.83
CA THR A 73 3.18 -9.79 9.75
C THR A 73 1.91 -10.52 9.33
N VAL A 74 1.99 -11.42 8.35
CA VAL A 74 0.87 -12.30 7.95
C VAL A 74 0.29 -13.04 9.18
N GLU A 75 1.12 -13.62 10.04
CA GLU A 75 0.63 -14.34 11.23
C GLU A 75 0.02 -13.36 12.26
N GLU A 76 0.46 -12.11 12.35
CA GLU A 76 -0.17 -11.09 13.20
C GLU A 76 -1.59 -10.76 12.74
N TYR A 77 -1.82 -10.59 11.43
CA TYR A 77 -3.15 -10.40 10.86
C TYR A 77 -4.04 -11.63 11.05
N ARG A 78 -3.50 -12.83 10.81
CA ARG A 78 -4.20 -14.10 11.05
C ARG A 78 -4.59 -14.26 12.52
N GLY A 79 -3.73 -13.87 13.43
CA GLY A 79 -4.00 -13.89 14.88
C GLY A 79 -5.17 -12.98 15.30
N LEU A 80 -5.53 -12.00 14.50
CA LEU A 80 -6.71 -11.14 14.67
C LEU A 80 -7.98 -11.69 13.97
N GLY A 81 -7.87 -12.86 13.32
CA GLY A 81 -8.98 -13.50 12.62
C GLY A 81 -9.12 -13.13 11.14
N TYR A 82 -8.21 -12.32 10.58
CA TYR A 82 -8.21 -12.01 9.16
C TYR A 82 -7.49 -13.11 8.37
N TYR A 83 -8.05 -13.48 7.24
CA TYR A 83 -7.38 -14.42 6.35
C TYR A 83 -6.31 -13.70 5.53
N CYS A 84 -5.09 -14.21 5.63
CA CYS A 84 -3.98 -13.80 4.78
C CYS A 84 -3.29 -15.08 4.28
N PRO A 85 -2.98 -15.24 2.99
CA PRO A 85 -2.21 -16.37 2.49
C PRO A 85 -0.89 -16.49 3.25
N ARG A 86 -0.57 -17.71 3.71
CA ARG A 86 0.68 -17.96 4.45
C ARG A 86 1.87 -17.87 3.51
N ILE A 87 2.97 -17.32 4.03
CA ILE A 87 4.27 -17.35 3.37
C ILE A 87 5.07 -18.53 3.90
N PHE A 88 5.60 -19.37 3.00
CA PHE A 88 6.38 -20.54 3.32
C PHE A 88 7.86 -20.29 3.00
N CYS A 89 8.72 -20.65 3.95
CA CYS A 89 10.14 -20.89 3.70
C CYS A 89 10.32 -22.27 3.03
N ASP A 90 11.47 -22.50 2.45
CA ASP A 90 11.84 -23.80 1.91
C ASP A 90 11.97 -24.86 3.02
N LYS A 91 12.22 -26.13 2.64
CA LYS A 91 12.39 -27.25 3.58
C LYS A 91 13.55 -27.09 4.55
N ASN A 92 14.49 -26.18 4.28
CA ASN A 92 15.60 -25.85 5.15
C ASN A 92 15.27 -24.68 6.12
N GLY A 93 14.09 -24.07 5.99
CA GLY A 93 13.68 -22.92 6.79
C GLY A 93 14.11 -21.57 6.24
N ASP A 94 14.55 -21.52 4.99
CA ASP A 94 15.09 -20.31 4.35
C ASP A 94 14.25 -19.81 3.15
N PHE A 95 14.63 -18.64 2.65
CA PHE A 95 14.19 -18.07 1.38
C PHE A 95 15.37 -18.09 0.40
N PRO A 96 15.45 -19.11 -0.48
CA PRO A 96 16.64 -19.34 -1.28
C PRO A 96 16.86 -18.26 -2.31
N MET A 97 18.16 -17.90 -2.47
CA MET A 97 18.65 -17.08 -3.57
C MET A 97 19.11 -18.00 -4.71
N ILE A 98 18.58 -17.78 -5.91
CA ILE A 98 18.89 -18.61 -7.10
C ILE A 98 19.31 -17.77 -8.30
N GLY A 99 19.99 -18.38 -9.26
CA GLY A 99 20.09 -17.86 -10.62
C GLY A 99 18.86 -18.24 -11.43
N PHE A 100 18.12 -17.26 -11.92
CA PHE A 100 16.96 -17.51 -12.79
C PHE A 100 16.95 -16.54 -13.96
N ARG A 101 16.98 -17.08 -15.20
CA ARG A 101 17.04 -16.29 -16.45
C ARG A 101 18.15 -15.21 -16.43
N GLY A 102 19.32 -15.55 -15.91
CA GLY A 102 20.48 -14.63 -15.83
C GLY A 102 20.41 -13.60 -14.70
N ARG A 103 19.39 -13.63 -13.84
CA ARG A 103 19.20 -12.73 -12.68
C ARG A 103 19.42 -13.48 -11.37
N ARG A 104 19.83 -12.77 -10.33
CA ARG A 104 19.86 -13.30 -8.97
C ARG A 104 18.51 -13.02 -8.31
N CYS A 105 17.68 -14.05 -8.16
CA CYS A 105 16.35 -13.96 -7.62
C CYS A 105 16.26 -14.56 -6.22
N VAL A 106 15.46 -13.94 -5.35
CA VAL A 106 14.93 -14.61 -4.16
C VAL A 106 13.68 -15.39 -4.53
N VAL A 107 13.48 -16.55 -3.90
CA VAL A 107 12.27 -17.37 -4.10
C VAL A 107 11.59 -17.62 -2.76
N TYR A 108 10.29 -17.50 -2.75
CA TYR A 108 9.44 -17.91 -1.65
C TYR A 108 8.13 -18.48 -2.18
N ALA A 109 7.42 -19.19 -1.32
CA ALA A 109 6.12 -19.73 -1.67
C ALA A 109 5.02 -19.12 -0.80
N GLU A 110 3.80 -19.08 -1.34
CA GLU A 110 2.61 -18.63 -0.65
C GLU A 110 1.49 -19.66 -0.77
N GLU A 111 0.62 -19.67 0.23
CA GLU A 111 -0.66 -20.37 0.17
C GLU A 111 -1.47 -19.82 -1.01
N PHE A 112 -1.99 -20.70 -1.87
CA PHE A 112 -2.96 -20.25 -2.88
C PHE A 112 -4.23 -19.80 -2.17
N SER A 113 -4.64 -18.55 -2.38
CA SER A 113 -5.79 -17.99 -1.68
C SER A 113 -7.06 -18.81 -1.94
N ARG A 114 -7.78 -19.13 -0.86
CA ARG A 114 -9.10 -19.76 -0.93
C ARG A 114 -10.23 -18.76 -1.19
N TYR A 115 -9.96 -17.47 -1.10
CA TYR A 115 -10.90 -16.40 -1.42
C TYR A 115 -10.44 -15.66 -2.66
N ARG A 116 -11.40 -15.12 -3.40
CA ARG A 116 -11.15 -14.30 -4.57
C ARG A 116 -10.80 -12.88 -4.16
N THR A 117 -10.06 -12.20 -5.01
CA THR A 117 -9.82 -10.78 -4.83
C THR A 117 -11.09 -9.97 -5.14
N LEU A 118 -11.16 -8.75 -4.61
CA LEU A 118 -12.23 -7.83 -4.96
C LEU A 118 -12.23 -7.53 -6.47
N GLU A 119 -11.05 -7.36 -7.08
CA GLU A 119 -10.91 -7.12 -8.52
C GLU A 119 -11.49 -8.27 -9.35
N ASP A 120 -11.21 -9.54 -9.00
CA ASP A 120 -11.79 -10.70 -9.67
C ASP A 120 -13.32 -10.71 -9.62
N ARG A 121 -13.90 -10.17 -8.54
CA ARG A 121 -15.35 -10.01 -8.39
C ARG A 121 -15.90 -8.83 -9.17
N MET A 122 -15.14 -7.71 -9.24
CA MET A 122 -15.54 -6.54 -10.03
C MET A 122 -15.72 -6.86 -11.52
N THR A 123 -14.90 -7.78 -12.07
CA THR A 123 -14.98 -8.19 -13.47
C THR A 123 -16.23 -9.05 -13.77
N GLU A 124 -16.80 -9.72 -12.76
CA GLU A 124 -18.01 -10.52 -12.89
C GLU A 124 -19.29 -9.74 -12.58
N ASP A 125 -19.22 -8.76 -11.70
CA ASP A 125 -20.39 -7.99 -11.22
C ASP A 125 -20.03 -6.49 -11.14
N ALA A 126 -19.91 -5.87 -12.32
CA ALA A 126 -19.36 -4.51 -12.51
C ALA A 126 -20.14 -3.38 -11.79
N GLN A 127 -21.28 -3.68 -11.14
CA GLN A 127 -22.13 -2.65 -10.54
C GLN A 127 -21.90 -2.42 -9.04
N HIS A 128 -21.24 -3.33 -8.30
CA HIS A 128 -21.28 -3.28 -6.82
C HIS A 128 -19.96 -3.41 -6.08
N ALA A 129 -18.84 -3.71 -6.71
CA ALA A 129 -17.59 -3.94 -6.01
C ALA A 129 -16.65 -2.75 -6.11
N SER A 130 -16.69 -1.87 -5.11
CA SER A 130 -15.70 -0.82 -4.94
C SER A 130 -14.94 -1.02 -3.63
N THR A 131 -13.65 -0.72 -3.61
CA THR A 131 -12.83 -0.73 -2.40
C THR A 131 -13.50 0.07 -1.28
N ARG A 132 -14.20 1.14 -1.62
CA ARG A 132 -14.99 1.97 -0.71
C ARG A 132 -16.05 1.19 0.07
N ALA A 133 -16.66 0.16 -0.52
CA ALA A 133 -17.66 -0.66 0.17
C ALA A 133 -17.07 -1.43 1.37
N TYR A 134 -15.76 -1.65 1.39
CA TYR A 134 -15.04 -2.36 2.46
C TYR A 134 -14.17 -1.43 3.32
N ALA A 135 -14.25 -0.12 3.11
CA ALA A 135 -13.42 0.86 3.81
C ALA A 135 -13.50 0.71 5.34
N SER A 136 -14.70 0.56 5.89
CA SER A 136 -14.88 0.36 7.34
C SER A 136 -14.21 -0.91 7.86
N ASP A 137 -14.21 -2.00 7.10
CA ASP A 137 -13.55 -3.25 7.50
C ASP A 137 -12.03 -3.10 7.45
N ILE A 138 -11.51 -2.41 6.43
CA ILE A 138 -10.09 -2.09 6.28
C ILE A 138 -9.63 -1.24 7.47
N TRP A 139 -10.36 -0.19 7.83
CA TRP A 139 -10.00 0.71 8.94
C TRP A 139 -10.03 0.01 10.29
N ARG A 140 -11.04 -0.85 10.54
CA ARG A 140 -11.08 -1.70 11.74
C ARG A 140 -9.90 -2.67 11.82
N MET A 141 -9.56 -3.32 10.71
CA MET A 141 -8.41 -4.21 10.62
C MET A 141 -7.12 -3.46 10.93
N THR A 142 -6.90 -2.33 10.27
CA THR A 142 -5.71 -1.50 10.42
C THR A 142 -5.57 -0.98 11.85
N ALA A 143 -6.66 -0.50 12.47
CA ALA A 143 -6.66 -0.04 13.86
C ALA A 143 -6.32 -1.16 14.86
N LYS A 144 -6.82 -2.38 14.65
CA LYS A 144 -6.48 -3.55 15.48
C LYS A 144 -4.99 -3.92 15.37
N ILE A 145 -4.41 -3.86 14.18
CA ILE A 145 -2.97 -4.06 13.99
C ILE A 145 -2.16 -2.94 14.65
N ALA A 146 -2.60 -1.70 14.51
CA ALA A 146 -1.97 -0.56 15.17
C ALA A 146 -1.95 -0.71 16.70
N ALA A 147 -3.06 -1.17 17.29
CA ALA A 147 -3.17 -1.39 18.73
C ALA A 147 -2.19 -2.43 19.27
N LYS A 148 -1.69 -3.34 18.44
CA LYS A 148 -0.64 -4.31 18.82
C LYS A 148 0.74 -3.65 18.98
N ARG A 149 0.96 -2.44 18.45
CA ARG A 149 2.26 -1.74 18.53
C ARG A 149 3.44 -2.63 18.12
N LEU A 150 3.31 -3.29 16.97
CA LEU A 150 4.32 -4.21 16.46
C LEU A 150 5.64 -3.47 16.19
N ASP A 151 6.74 -3.95 16.79
CA ASP A 151 8.07 -3.31 16.73
C ASP A 151 9.18 -4.37 16.55
N TYR A 152 9.05 -5.22 15.55
CA TYR A 152 10.04 -6.27 15.27
C TYR A 152 10.85 -6.00 14.00
N THR A 153 10.72 -4.84 13.40
CA THR A 153 11.44 -4.47 12.18
C THR A 153 11.74 -2.98 12.15
N ALA A 154 12.84 -2.63 11.50
CA ALA A 154 13.18 -1.26 11.12
C ALA A 154 12.89 -0.97 9.64
N TYR A 155 12.48 -1.97 8.84
CA TYR A 155 12.18 -1.75 7.43
C TYR A 155 10.89 -0.91 7.31
N PRO A 156 10.97 0.25 6.62
CA PRO A 156 9.81 1.11 6.43
C PRO A 156 8.79 0.46 5.48
N SER A 157 7.52 0.87 5.60
CA SER A 157 6.50 0.56 4.60
C SER A 157 6.72 1.38 3.33
N ALA A 158 6.10 0.99 2.23
CA ALA A 158 6.12 1.81 1.01
C ALA A 158 5.46 3.18 1.21
N TYR A 159 4.65 3.34 2.25
CA TYR A 159 3.95 4.59 2.58
C TYR A 159 4.66 5.46 3.61
N CYS A 160 5.86 5.06 4.06
CA CYS A 160 6.62 5.83 5.04
C CYS A 160 6.84 7.28 4.59
N LEU A 161 6.80 8.21 5.56
CA LEU A 161 7.19 9.59 5.34
C LEU A 161 8.61 9.81 5.85
N PHE A 162 9.36 10.68 5.17
CA PHE A 162 10.73 11.08 5.50
C PHE A 162 11.77 9.96 5.40
N GLU A 163 11.39 8.78 4.97
CA GLU A 163 12.25 7.63 4.76
C GLU A 163 12.07 7.10 3.33
N ARG A 164 13.02 6.31 2.84
CA ARG A 164 12.94 5.62 1.57
C ARG A 164 12.52 4.17 1.82
N PHE A 165 11.59 3.68 1.04
CA PHE A 165 11.15 2.29 1.12
C PHE A 165 12.23 1.32 0.62
N CYS A 166 12.91 1.70 -0.46
CA CYS A 166 13.97 0.92 -1.10
C CYS A 166 15.17 1.80 -1.49
N PRO A 167 16.34 1.19 -1.72
CA PRO A 167 17.56 1.92 -2.11
C PRO A 167 17.42 2.75 -3.40
N SER A 168 16.60 2.31 -4.35
CA SER A 168 16.37 3.02 -5.61
C SER A 168 15.49 4.27 -5.47
N ASP A 169 14.74 4.42 -4.38
CA ASP A 169 13.94 5.62 -4.14
C ASP A 169 14.86 6.81 -3.86
N GLU A 170 14.61 7.95 -4.50
CA GLU A 170 15.28 9.21 -4.19
C GLU A 170 14.66 9.91 -2.97
N THR A 171 13.33 9.82 -2.86
CA THR A 171 12.52 10.46 -1.81
C THR A 171 11.41 9.53 -1.34
N ASP A 172 10.67 9.91 -0.29
CA ASP A 172 9.37 9.31 -0.04
C ASP A 172 8.35 9.73 -1.12
N GLU A 173 7.31 8.93 -1.29
CA GLU A 173 6.30 9.12 -2.33
C GLU A 173 5.59 10.49 -2.26
N VAL A 174 5.33 10.99 -1.05
CA VAL A 174 4.64 12.27 -0.84
C VAL A 174 5.50 13.44 -1.33
N LEU A 175 6.80 13.39 -1.06
CA LEU A 175 7.73 14.39 -1.57
C LEU A 175 7.90 14.26 -3.09
N TYR A 176 7.95 13.05 -3.61
CA TYR A 176 7.99 12.81 -5.06
C TYR A 176 6.78 13.47 -5.75
N ASN A 177 5.57 13.20 -5.29
CA ASN A 177 4.35 13.79 -5.85
C ASN A 177 4.35 15.32 -5.74
N ALA A 178 4.80 15.86 -4.60
CA ALA A 178 4.89 17.31 -4.41
C ALA A 178 5.89 17.98 -5.38
N LEU A 179 7.01 17.32 -5.67
CA LEU A 179 7.98 17.81 -6.65
C LEU A 179 7.44 17.74 -8.08
N GLU A 180 6.69 16.71 -8.44
CA GLU A 180 6.00 16.63 -9.74
C GLU A 180 4.93 17.73 -9.86
N TRP A 181 4.12 17.93 -8.80
CA TRP A 181 3.18 19.05 -8.77
C TRP A 181 3.88 20.38 -8.95
N LYS A 182 5.01 20.61 -8.27
CA LYS A 182 5.78 21.86 -8.37
C LYS A 182 6.27 22.13 -9.79
N LYS A 183 6.75 21.10 -10.51
CA LYS A 183 7.15 21.23 -11.93
C LYS A 183 6.01 21.70 -12.82
N LEU A 184 4.81 21.13 -12.63
CA LEU A 184 3.61 21.55 -13.36
C LEU A 184 3.20 22.97 -12.97
N ALA A 185 3.20 23.28 -11.68
CA ALA A 185 2.83 24.59 -11.16
C ALA A 185 3.76 25.73 -11.65
N ASP A 186 5.05 25.44 -11.84
CA ASP A 186 6.01 26.41 -12.38
C ASP A 186 5.80 26.69 -13.87
N ALA A 187 5.10 25.81 -14.58
CA ALA A 187 4.76 25.99 -16.00
C ALA A 187 3.40 26.67 -16.22
N LEU A 188 2.65 26.96 -15.14
CA LEU A 188 1.35 27.62 -15.25
C LEU A 188 1.47 29.06 -15.71
N PRO A 189 0.40 29.65 -16.31
CA PRO A 189 0.32 31.07 -16.63
C PRO A 189 0.64 31.96 -15.42
N GLU A 190 1.23 33.15 -15.68
CA GLU A 190 1.68 34.09 -14.64
C GLU A 190 0.56 34.47 -13.65
N SER A 191 -0.70 34.47 -14.12
CA SER A 191 -1.89 34.71 -13.28
C SER A 191 -2.04 33.77 -12.11
N PHE A 192 -1.47 32.56 -12.14
CA PHE A 192 -1.51 31.54 -11.09
C PHE A 192 -0.24 31.46 -10.24
N SER A 193 0.86 32.08 -10.69
CA SER A 193 2.18 31.95 -10.07
C SER A 193 2.18 32.31 -8.58
N ALA A 194 1.50 33.39 -8.19
CA ALA A 194 1.44 33.82 -6.79
C ALA A 194 0.70 32.82 -5.89
N GLN A 195 -0.38 32.22 -6.38
CA GLN A 195 -1.14 31.20 -5.65
C GLN A 195 -0.33 29.90 -5.54
N ALA A 196 0.23 29.43 -6.63
CA ALA A 196 1.08 28.24 -6.66
C ALA A 196 2.28 28.38 -5.72
N GLN A 197 2.92 29.55 -5.67
CA GLN A 197 4.01 29.81 -4.75
C GLN A 197 3.56 29.80 -3.28
N ARG A 198 2.39 30.35 -2.95
CA ARG A 198 1.84 30.27 -1.56
C ARG A 198 1.56 28.83 -1.16
N ILE A 199 0.95 28.02 -2.03
CA ILE A 199 0.68 26.60 -1.81
C ILE A 199 1.99 25.87 -1.52
N TRP A 200 3.00 26.05 -2.35
CA TRP A 200 4.30 25.41 -2.21
C TRP A 200 5.00 25.80 -0.89
N THR A 201 5.02 27.08 -0.58
CA THR A 201 5.63 27.59 0.66
C THR A 201 4.97 26.99 1.91
N ARG A 202 3.63 27.06 1.99
CA ARG A 202 2.87 26.49 3.11
C ARG A 202 3.07 24.98 3.25
N TRP A 203 3.11 24.27 2.12
CA TRP A 203 3.32 22.83 2.16
C TRP A 203 4.69 22.47 2.74
N ASN A 204 5.76 23.16 2.30
CA ASN A 204 7.11 22.94 2.83
C ASN A 204 7.19 23.28 4.32
N GLU A 205 6.68 24.45 4.73
CA GLU A 205 6.66 24.85 6.14
C GLU A 205 5.94 23.83 7.03
N ASN A 206 4.79 23.33 6.56
CA ASN A 206 4.03 22.30 7.28
C ASN A 206 4.77 20.96 7.32
N ARG A 207 5.41 20.55 6.21
CA ARG A 207 6.18 19.31 6.16
C ARG A 207 7.41 19.38 7.06
N ASP A 208 8.12 20.50 7.09
CA ASP A 208 9.28 20.72 7.97
C ASP A 208 8.89 20.70 9.45
N ALA A 209 7.77 21.32 9.80
CA ALA A 209 7.23 21.27 11.15
C ALA A 209 6.80 19.85 11.54
N LEU A 210 6.13 19.13 10.66
CA LEU A 210 5.72 17.75 10.87
C LEU A 210 6.93 16.83 11.09
N LYS A 211 8.01 17.01 10.33
CA LYS A 211 9.25 16.22 10.45
C LYS A 211 9.84 16.24 11.85
N GLN A 212 9.72 17.37 12.58
CA GLN A 212 10.25 17.50 13.93
C GLN A 212 9.54 16.61 14.96
N ILE A 213 8.28 16.28 14.72
CA ILE A 213 7.46 15.49 15.64
C ILE A 213 7.18 14.07 15.13
N TYR A 214 7.35 13.82 13.83
CA TYR A 214 6.95 12.57 13.19
C TYR A 214 7.59 11.33 13.81
N GLY A 215 8.88 11.41 14.14
CA GLY A 215 9.63 10.30 14.76
C GLY A 215 9.19 9.95 16.20
N THR A 216 8.35 10.79 16.84
CA THR A 216 7.78 10.50 18.16
C THR A 216 6.41 9.86 18.11
N LEU A 217 5.81 9.80 16.93
CA LEU A 217 4.46 9.23 16.75
C LEU A 217 4.49 7.71 16.84
N PRO A 218 3.42 7.11 17.38
CA PRO A 218 3.31 5.67 17.48
C PRO A 218 3.33 4.97 16.14
N THR A 219 4.08 3.86 16.08
CA THR A 219 4.24 3.04 14.89
C THR A 219 3.71 1.62 15.10
N SER A 220 3.41 0.93 14.00
CA SER A 220 3.25 -0.52 13.94
C SER A 220 3.74 -1.03 12.59
N VAL A 221 3.52 -2.31 12.30
CA VAL A 221 3.90 -2.92 11.02
C VAL A 221 2.63 -3.25 10.25
N PHE A 222 2.51 -2.71 9.03
CA PHE A 222 1.29 -2.77 8.22
C PHE A 222 1.54 -3.40 6.85
N GLN A 223 0.53 -4.12 6.34
CA GLN A 223 0.40 -4.36 4.90
C GLN A 223 0.04 -3.02 4.25
N ALA A 224 0.81 -2.57 3.29
CA ALA A 224 0.77 -1.18 2.80
C ALA A 224 0.08 -1.01 1.43
N ASP A 225 -0.57 -2.04 0.90
CA ASP A 225 -1.21 -1.97 -0.42
C ASP A 225 -2.61 -2.61 -0.37
N LEU A 226 -3.59 -1.81 0.01
CA LEU A 226 -4.98 -2.25 0.22
C LEU A 226 -5.89 -1.92 -0.98
N ASN A 227 -5.37 -2.07 -2.19
CA ASN A 227 -6.15 -1.94 -3.41
C ASN A 227 -7.04 -3.18 -3.68
N ALA A 228 -7.91 -3.09 -4.71
CA ALA A 228 -8.88 -4.14 -5.04
C ALA A 228 -8.23 -5.50 -5.39
N THR A 229 -6.98 -5.51 -5.86
CA THR A 229 -6.24 -6.75 -6.18
C THR A 229 -5.79 -7.50 -4.93
N ASN A 230 -5.75 -6.84 -3.78
CA ASN A 230 -5.21 -7.37 -2.52
C ASN A 230 -6.26 -7.60 -1.43
N LEU A 231 -7.51 -7.15 -1.64
CA LEU A 231 -8.62 -7.41 -0.72
C LEU A 231 -9.28 -8.76 -1.03
N LEU A 232 -9.43 -9.60 -0.02
CA LEU A 232 -9.97 -10.94 -0.14
C LEU A 232 -11.42 -10.98 0.34
N ILE A 233 -12.32 -11.40 -0.55
CA ILE A 233 -13.77 -11.36 -0.33
C ILE A 233 -14.33 -12.79 -0.39
N GLY A 234 -15.15 -13.14 0.60
CA GLY A 234 -15.83 -14.42 0.66
C GLY A 234 -16.97 -14.54 -0.38
N GLU A 235 -17.44 -15.74 -0.66
CA GLU A 235 -18.61 -15.96 -1.52
C GLU A 235 -19.88 -15.27 -1.02
N ASP A 236 -19.95 -15.08 0.28
CA ASP A 236 -20.99 -14.33 0.98
C ASP A 236 -20.89 -12.79 0.83
N GLY A 237 -19.91 -12.31 0.06
CA GLY A 237 -19.61 -10.87 -0.10
C GLY A 237 -18.91 -10.22 1.09
N ALA A 238 -18.62 -10.95 2.17
CA ALA A 238 -17.96 -10.37 3.33
C ALA A 238 -16.45 -10.26 3.14
N PHE A 239 -15.86 -9.19 3.69
CA PHE A 239 -14.42 -9.02 3.80
C PHE A 239 -13.81 -10.14 4.64
N LYS A 240 -12.78 -10.81 4.14
CA LYS A 240 -12.12 -11.93 4.81
C LYS A 240 -10.69 -11.59 5.24
N GLY A 241 -10.02 -10.68 4.54
CA GLY A 241 -8.65 -10.31 4.82
C GLY A 241 -7.92 -9.76 3.60
N VAL A 242 -6.60 -9.88 3.62
CA VAL A 242 -5.72 -9.24 2.63
C VAL A 242 -4.59 -10.16 2.18
N MET A 243 -4.01 -9.85 1.04
CA MET A 243 -2.84 -10.53 0.48
C MET A 243 -1.79 -9.54 0.00
N ASP A 244 -0.69 -10.07 -0.54
CA ASP A 244 0.45 -9.35 -1.11
C ASP A 244 1.12 -8.35 -0.15
N PHE A 245 1.98 -8.87 0.73
CA PHE A 245 2.69 -8.13 1.76
C PHE A 245 4.02 -7.51 1.29
N ASN A 246 4.27 -7.44 -0.01
CA ASN A 246 5.55 -7.01 -0.58
C ASN A 246 5.91 -5.53 -0.26
N LEU A 247 4.92 -4.68 -0.03
CA LEU A 247 5.06 -3.28 0.37
C LEU A 247 4.97 -3.07 1.89
N CYS A 248 4.78 -4.16 2.66
CA CYS A 248 4.65 -4.14 4.11
C CYS A 248 5.90 -3.59 4.80
N GLY A 249 5.69 -2.88 5.89
CA GLY A 249 6.76 -2.38 6.73
C GLY A 249 6.26 -1.61 7.94
N LYS A 250 7.22 -1.05 8.71
CA LYS A 250 6.94 -0.17 9.84
C LYS A 250 6.48 1.19 9.35
N ASP A 251 5.41 1.71 9.94
CA ASP A 251 4.91 3.04 9.65
C ASP A 251 4.25 3.67 10.86
N VAL A 252 4.09 4.99 10.82
CA VAL A 252 3.26 5.74 11.76
C VAL A 252 1.79 5.42 11.45
N PHE A 253 1.05 4.94 12.46
CA PHE A 253 -0.33 4.52 12.26
C PHE A 253 -1.19 5.62 11.65
N LEU A 254 -1.07 6.83 12.16
CA LEU A 254 -1.86 7.96 11.67
C LEU A 254 -1.57 8.29 10.20
N ASN A 255 -0.31 8.16 9.75
CA ASN A 255 0.07 8.29 8.34
C ASN A 255 -0.63 7.25 7.50
N TYR A 256 -0.51 5.98 7.88
CA TYR A 256 -1.13 4.87 7.19
C TYR A 256 -2.64 5.05 7.07
N LEU A 257 -3.30 5.38 8.18
CA LEU A 257 -4.75 5.55 8.24
C LEU A 257 -5.27 6.66 7.33
N MET A 258 -4.55 7.79 7.24
CA MET A 258 -4.97 8.93 6.42
C MET A 258 -4.72 8.74 4.92
N ARG A 259 -3.90 7.77 4.52
CA ARG A 259 -3.64 7.50 3.10
C ARG A 259 -4.78 6.77 2.41
N GLU A 260 -5.47 5.88 3.11
CA GLU A 260 -6.50 4.99 2.58
C GLU A 260 -7.87 5.68 2.42
N ASN A 261 -7.90 6.92 1.96
CA ASN A 261 -9.12 7.70 1.77
C ASN A 261 -9.39 7.95 0.29
N TYR A 262 -10.57 7.60 -0.15
CA TYR A 262 -11.05 7.70 -1.53
C TYR A 262 -12.25 8.63 -1.63
N GLY A 263 -12.38 9.36 -2.72
CA GLY A 263 -13.52 10.21 -3.00
C GLY A 263 -13.12 11.55 -3.62
N ASP A 264 -14.13 12.35 -3.93
CA ASP A 264 -13.89 13.73 -4.30
C ASP A 264 -13.47 14.57 -3.07
N PHE A 265 -13.16 15.83 -3.32
CA PHE A 265 -12.57 16.70 -2.30
C PHE A 265 -13.42 16.87 -1.03
N GLU A 266 -14.74 17.04 -1.15
CA GLU A 266 -15.65 17.24 0.00
C GLU A 266 -15.89 15.92 0.73
N GLU A 267 -16.09 14.85 -0.02
CA GLU A 267 -16.22 13.50 0.52
C GLU A 267 -14.93 13.04 1.22
N GLU A 268 -13.76 13.42 0.73
CA GLU A 268 -12.49 13.04 1.30
C GLU A 268 -12.32 13.51 2.74
N ILE A 269 -12.73 14.74 3.08
CA ILE A 269 -12.65 15.26 4.44
C ILE A 269 -13.56 14.46 5.38
N GLU A 270 -14.78 14.18 4.96
CA GLU A 270 -15.70 13.41 5.82
C GLU A 270 -15.25 11.95 5.94
N GLN A 271 -14.70 11.37 4.90
CA GLN A 271 -14.06 10.04 4.97
C GLN A 271 -12.89 10.01 5.96
N ILE A 272 -12.03 11.01 5.98
CA ILE A 272 -10.95 11.10 6.97
C ILE A 272 -11.52 11.14 8.39
N ARG A 273 -12.56 11.93 8.62
CA ARG A 273 -13.23 12.00 9.92
C ARG A 273 -13.85 10.67 10.32
N GLU A 274 -14.55 10.00 9.40
CA GLU A 274 -15.15 8.69 9.64
C GLU A 274 -14.08 7.62 9.90
N THR A 275 -12.97 7.64 9.14
CA THR A 275 -11.82 6.78 9.36
C THR A 275 -11.28 6.91 10.78
N LEU A 276 -11.10 8.14 11.26
CA LEU A 276 -10.62 8.40 12.61
C LEU A 276 -11.62 7.94 13.68
N ARG A 277 -12.94 8.15 13.48
CA ARG A 277 -13.99 7.65 14.40
C ARG A 277 -13.99 6.13 14.50
N ILE A 278 -13.96 5.44 13.35
CA ILE A 278 -13.91 3.96 13.32
C ILE A 278 -12.64 3.45 13.96
N ALA A 279 -11.50 4.07 13.68
CA ALA A 279 -10.23 3.69 14.28
C ALA A 279 -10.24 3.86 15.79
N SER A 280 -10.88 4.91 16.33
CA SER A 280 -10.97 5.16 17.77
C SER A 280 -11.74 4.11 18.55
N GLU A 281 -12.56 3.30 17.89
CA GLU A 281 -13.24 2.14 18.53
C GLU A 281 -12.26 1.03 18.93
N TYR A 282 -11.10 0.96 18.28
CA TYR A 282 -10.11 -0.14 18.43
C TYR A 282 -8.73 0.34 18.86
N TYR A 283 -8.50 1.65 18.82
CA TYR A 283 -7.20 2.26 19.06
C TYR A 283 -7.35 3.53 19.88
N VAL A 284 -6.51 3.70 20.88
CA VAL A 284 -6.48 4.92 21.71
C VAL A 284 -5.40 5.85 21.15
N PHE A 285 -5.83 6.95 20.55
CA PHE A 285 -4.91 7.97 20.05
C PHE A 285 -4.25 8.75 21.18
N SER A 286 -2.94 8.91 21.11
CA SER A 286 -2.19 9.77 22.03
C SER A 286 -2.45 11.25 21.75
N GLU A 287 -2.13 12.11 22.72
CA GLU A 287 -2.24 13.56 22.53
C GLU A 287 -1.26 14.09 21.46
N GLU A 288 -0.13 13.39 21.25
CA GLU A 288 0.82 13.66 20.17
C GLU A 288 0.18 13.38 18.80
N GLU A 289 -0.50 12.23 18.64
CA GLU A 289 -1.22 11.90 17.42
C GLU A 289 -2.36 12.89 17.15
N LYS A 290 -3.14 13.24 18.16
CA LYS A 290 -4.23 14.23 18.02
C LYS A 290 -3.71 15.62 17.59
N ARG A 291 -2.51 16.01 18.05
CA ARG A 291 -1.84 17.26 17.60
C ARG A 291 -1.27 17.14 16.20
N ALA A 292 -0.79 15.96 15.81
CA ALA A 292 -0.19 15.71 14.50
C ALA A 292 -1.22 15.51 13.38
N ALA A 293 -2.49 15.22 13.69
CA ALA A 293 -3.52 14.83 12.71
C ALA A 293 -3.70 15.88 11.60
N LEU A 294 -3.91 17.14 11.96
CA LEU A 294 -4.09 18.20 10.97
C LEU A 294 -2.81 18.53 10.18
N PRO A 295 -1.62 18.71 10.80
CA PRO A 295 -0.36 18.83 10.07
C PRO A 295 -0.09 17.67 9.11
N LEU A 296 -0.38 16.43 9.51
CA LEU A 296 -0.20 15.26 8.69
C LEU A 296 -1.17 15.25 7.49
N CYS A 297 -2.45 15.53 7.72
CA CYS A 297 -3.43 15.67 6.65
C CYS A 297 -3.01 16.73 5.63
N ARG A 298 -2.54 17.91 6.10
CA ARG A 298 -2.03 19.00 5.28
C ARG A 298 -0.71 18.68 4.56
N CYS A 299 0.02 17.66 5.01
CA CYS A 299 1.20 17.14 4.31
C CYS A 299 0.80 16.15 3.20
N LEU A 300 -0.15 15.25 3.49
CA LEU A 300 -0.51 14.16 2.60
C LEU A 300 -1.42 14.60 1.45
N LYS A 301 -2.52 15.29 1.76
CA LYS A 301 -3.65 15.45 0.84
C LYS A 301 -3.53 16.57 -0.20
N PRO A 302 -2.96 17.75 0.11
CA PRO A 302 -2.93 18.86 -0.86
C PRO A 302 -2.20 18.55 -2.15
N LEU A 303 -1.07 17.84 -2.09
CA LEU A 303 -0.22 17.53 -3.24
C LEU A 303 -0.17 16.01 -3.50
N TRP A 304 -1.28 15.32 -3.28
CA TRP A 304 -1.44 13.90 -3.55
C TRP A 304 -1.36 13.60 -5.06
N PHE A 305 -1.03 12.36 -5.44
CA PHE A 305 -0.83 11.98 -6.84
C PHE A 305 -1.99 12.37 -7.75
N ASN A 306 -3.25 12.22 -7.31
CA ASN A 306 -4.41 12.61 -8.10
C ASN A 306 -4.47 14.13 -8.37
N ARG A 307 -3.98 14.98 -7.45
CA ARG A 307 -3.88 16.43 -7.69
C ARG A 307 -2.81 16.77 -8.74
N VAL A 308 -1.77 15.95 -8.83
CA VAL A 308 -0.77 16.05 -9.91
C VAL A 308 -1.40 15.68 -11.25
N GLU A 309 -2.17 14.60 -11.28
CA GLU A 309 -2.90 14.15 -12.47
C GLU A 309 -3.95 15.18 -12.90
N ASP A 310 -4.80 15.64 -11.96
CA ASP A 310 -5.80 16.68 -12.23
C ASP A 310 -5.16 17.94 -12.86
N LEU A 311 -4.02 18.40 -12.32
CA LEU A 311 -3.33 19.57 -12.84
C LEU A 311 -2.73 19.32 -14.23
N ARG A 312 -2.22 18.13 -14.49
CA ARG A 312 -1.72 17.72 -15.81
C ARG A 312 -2.84 17.67 -16.83
N ASP A 313 -3.99 17.11 -16.45
CA ASP A 313 -5.16 16.94 -17.33
C ASP A 313 -5.92 18.26 -17.56
N ALA A 314 -5.76 19.23 -16.67
CA ALA A 314 -6.31 20.57 -16.88
C ALA A 314 -5.68 21.28 -18.09
N GLY A 315 -4.42 20.98 -18.45
CA GLY A 315 -3.72 21.60 -19.57
C GLY A 315 -3.76 23.13 -19.49
N ASP A 316 -4.35 23.79 -20.50
CA ASP A 316 -4.49 25.26 -20.59
C ASP A 316 -5.86 25.76 -20.08
N ASP A 317 -6.70 24.91 -19.48
CA ASP A 317 -8.02 25.29 -18.95
C ASP A 317 -7.88 26.06 -17.63
N GLU A 318 -7.85 27.39 -17.73
CA GLU A 318 -7.68 28.29 -16.59
C GLU A 318 -8.77 28.11 -15.51
N THR A 319 -9.98 27.70 -15.89
CA THR A 319 -11.07 27.47 -14.94
C THR A 319 -10.77 26.25 -14.08
N LYS A 320 -10.38 25.13 -14.69
CA LYS A 320 -10.00 23.91 -13.98
C LYS A 320 -8.75 24.12 -13.13
N ILE A 321 -7.73 24.80 -13.66
CA ILE A 321 -6.53 25.14 -12.91
C ILE A 321 -6.90 25.91 -11.64
N ARG A 322 -7.76 26.93 -11.73
CA ARG A 322 -8.20 27.72 -10.59
C ARG A 322 -8.92 26.84 -9.55
N GLU A 323 -9.86 26.02 -9.97
CA GLU A 323 -10.59 25.11 -9.09
C GLU A 323 -9.65 24.15 -8.35
N ILE A 324 -8.65 23.59 -9.03
CA ILE A 324 -7.65 22.69 -8.42
C ILE A 324 -6.82 23.45 -7.38
N LEU A 325 -6.29 24.61 -7.71
CA LEU A 325 -5.47 25.40 -6.79
C LEU A 325 -6.27 25.89 -5.58
N ASP A 326 -7.53 26.30 -5.76
CA ASP A 326 -8.42 26.75 -4.68
C ASP A 326 -8.72 25.59 -3.70
N ARG A 327 -8.96 24.38 -4.21
CA ARG A 327 -9.16 23.17 -3.41
C ARG A 327 -7.91 22.80 -2.60
N ILE A 328 -6.73 22.85 -3.22
CA ILE A 328 -5.45 22.61 -2.54
C ILE A 328 -5.26 23.65 -1.42
N GLU A 329 -5.45 24.94 -1.71
CA GLU A 329 -5.27 26.01 -0.73
C GLU A 329 -6.29 25.89 0.42
N TYR A 330 -7.52 25.45 0.15
CA TYR A 330 -8.51 25.15 1.18
C TYR A 330 -8.04 24.05 2.13
N PHE A 331 -7.52 22.92 1.64
CA PHE A 331 -6.98 21.85 2.47
C PHE A 331 -5.85 22.33 3.39
N GLN A 332 -5.06 23.28 2.91
CA GLN A 332 -3.95 23.83 3.69
C GLN A 332 -4.38 24.81 4.77
N THR A 333 -5.54 25.46 4.62
CA THR A 333 -5.96 26.58 5.47
C THR A 333 -7.17 26.29 6.33
N ALA A 334 -8.09 25.42 5.90
CA ALA A 334 -9.29 25.10 6.65
C ALA A 334 -8.98 24.37 7.97
N ASP A 335 -9.79 24.62 8.99
CA ASP A 335 -9.88 23.78 10.16
C ASP A 335 -10.76 22.58 9.84
N LEU A 336 -10.14 21.39 9.79
CA LEU A 336 -10.81 20.15 9.40
C LEU A 336 -11.42 19.41 10.61
N ASP A 337 -11.31 19.94 11.82
CA ASP A 337 -11.83 19.36 13.08
C ASP A 337 -11.53 17.86 13.24
N LEU A 338 -10.32 17.43 12.88
CA LEU A 338 -9.94 16.01 12.92
C LEU A 338 -9.80 15.51 14.36
N ARG A 339 -9.38 16.39 15.28
CA ARG A 339 -9.12 16.04 16.68
C ARG A 339 -10.37 15.52 17.39
N SER A 340 -11.55 16.10 17.12
CA SER A 340 -12.81 15.70 17.71
C SER A 340 -13.24 14.28 17.32
N CYS A 341 -12.68 13.74 16.22
CA CYS A 341 -12.97 12.40 15.70
C CYS A 341 -12.05 11.31 16.29
N MET A 342 -11.10 11.66 17.16
CA MET A 342 -10.05 10.75 17.64
C MET A 342 -10.29 10.24 19.08
N GLY A 343 -11.46 10.37 19.61
CA GLY A 343 -11.85 9.88 20.95
C GLY A 343 -11.34 10.71 22.12
#